data_620dc8e76e419ee3a8e434582c0b529d
#
_entry.id   620dc8e76e419ee3a8e434582c0b529d
#
_cell.length_a   1.000
_cell.length_b   1.000
_cell.length_c   1.000
_cell.angle_alpha   90.00
_cell.angle_beta   90.00
_cell.angle_gamma   90.00
#
_symmetry.space_group_name_H-M   'P 1'
#
loop_
_entity.id
_entity.type
_entity.pdbx_description
1 polymer ?
#
loop_
_entity_poly.entity_id
_entity_poly.type
_entity_poly.pdbx_seq_one_letter_code
_entity_poly.pdbx_strand_id
1 'polypeptide(L)'
;MPYAELHCHSSYSFLDGASNPEDLVIRAVELGLSGLALTDHDGLYGVVRMAEAAEACGLSTIIGSELSIGVPEPQNGVADPVGSHLLVLANGPEGYRRLAEALTDAYLVEGGRKGRPVHDLDHLAEVADGHWTVLTGCRKGAVRQGLVKGMLQAEAELRRLVDLFGIDNVLVELTDHRAPTDSRDNDLLAELASRHSLLTVATTAAHYAGAEQFELACALSAVRARRSLDEMDGWLPPGPVARLRSGAEMADLFSRHRDAVDNTVAVAERTAFHLKSVRPRLPDQKVPDGHTPISWLRHLVEEGRRACYGDDPVAKDRLATELDLIEDRGFAGYFLIVSDIVEFAQSQGILCQGRGSAAASAVCYALGITVVDPVFYGLPFERFLSVLREEEPDIDVDFDARRREEVIQYVYAKYGRRNAAQVADVITYRPRSAVRDMAKALGYSQGQQDAWSRRSEERRVGKECCNMCRSRWSPYH
;
A
#
# COMPACT_ATOMS: atom_id res chain seq x y z
N MET A 1 -26.04 -7.20 14.64
CA MET A 1 -26.41 -6.39 13.48
C MET A 1 -25.23 -6.41 12.53
N PRO A 2 -25.41 -6.75 11.24
CA PRO A 2 -24.33 -6.70 10.28
C PRO A 2 -23.78 -5.28 10.14
N TYR A 3 -22.45 -5.14 10.04
CA TYR A 3 -21.78 -3.87 9.88
C TYR A 3 -20.40 -4.12 9.22
N ALA A 4 -20.00 -3.24 8.33
CA ALA A 4 -18.66 -3.21 7.77
C ALA A 4 -17.99 -1.85 8.08
N GLU A 5 -16.75 -1.88 8.56
CA GLU A 5 -15.97 -0.65 8.73
C GLU A 5 -15.37 -0.23 7.39
N LEU A 6 -15.68 0.99 6.95
CA LEU A 6 -15.26 1.51 5.64
C LEU A 6 -14.16 2.57 5.75
N HIS A 7 -13.76 2.97 6.97
CA HIS A 7 -12.76 4.01 7.20
C HIS A 7 -11.89 3.65 8.41
N CYS A 8 -10.73 3.04 8.15
CA CYS A 8 -9.84 2.55 9.19
C CYS A 8 -8.38 2.76 8.81
N HIS A 9 -7.60 3.29 9.77
CA HIS A 9 -6.18 3.54 9.66
C HIS A 9 -5.37 2.54 10.48
N SER A 10 -4.29 2.03 9.90
CA SER A 10 -3.32 1.21 10.60
C SER A 10 -2.08 2.01 11.03
N SER A 11 -1.11 1.32 11.63
CA SER A 11 0.22 1.88 11.94
C SER A 11 1.00 2.33 10.69
N TYR A 12 0.51 2.07 9.49
CA TYR A 12 1.05 2.57 8.23
C TYR A 12 0.52 3.96 7.86
N SER A 13 -0.49 4.46 8.56
CA SER A 13 -0.75 5.90 8.72
C SER A 13 0.24 6.42 9.78
N PHE A 14 1.47 6.69 9.35
CA PHE A 14 2.63 6.89 10.23
C PHE A 14 2.41 7.98 11.27
N LEU A 15 2.60 7.63 12.58
CA LEU A 15 2.38 8.48 13.74
C LEU A 15 0.93 8.97 13.89
N ASP A 16 -0.02 8.24 13.29
CA ASP A 16 -1.46 8.50 13.38
C ASP A 16 -2.21 7.25 13.80
N GLY A 17 -2.13 6.15 13.03
CA GLY A 17 -2.67 4.85 13.44
C GLY A 17 -1.81 4.15 14.49
N ALA A 18 -2.46 3.51 15.47
CA ALA A 18 -1.79 2.87 16.62
C ALA A 18 -1.90 1.33 16.64
N SER A 19 -2.52 0.71 15.63
CA SER A 19 -2.65 -0.74 15.52
C SER A 19 -2.05 -1.25 14.22
N ASN A 20 -1.44 -2.46 14.25
CA ASN A 20 -1.01 -3.10 13.03
C ASN A 20 -2.21 -3.60 12.22
N PRO A 21 -2.09 -3.81 10.91
CA PRO A 21 -3.17 -4.35 10.09
C PRO A 21 -3.75 -5.66 10.62
N GLU A 22 -2.91 -6.56 11.13
CA GLU A 22 -3.31 -7.84 11.69
C GLU A 22 -4.15 -7.68 12.96
N ASP A 23 -3.78 -6.74 13.84
CA ASP A 23 -4.51 -6.46 15.09
C ASP A 23 -5.91 -5.91 14.76
N LEU A 24 -6.03 -5.08 13.71
CA LEU A 24 -7.32 -4.57 13.22
C LEU A 24 -8.19 -5.69 12.66
N VAL A 25 -7.62 -6.62 11.89
CA VAL A 25 -8.34 -7.78 11.35
C VAL A 25 -8.84 -8.68 12.49
N ILE A 26 -7.98 -9.03 13.43
CA ILE A 26 -8.36 -9.86 14.60
C ILE A 26 -9.52 -9.19 15.33
N ARG A 27 -9.41 -7.89 15.59
CA ARG A 27 -10.45 -7.16 16.29
C ARG A 27 -11.76 -7.08 15.51
N ALA A 28 -11.71 -6.89 14.20
CA ALA A 28 -12.89 -6.89 13.33
C ALA A 28 -13.63 -8.24 13.38
N VAL A 29 -12.89 -9.35 13.38
CA VAL A 29 -13.46 -10.70 13.52
C VAL A 29 -14.10 -10.89 14.90
N GLU A 30 -13.44 -10.48 15.99
CA GLU A 30 -13.98 -10.53 17.36
C GLU A 30 -15.28 -9.73 17.49
N LEU A 31 -15.38 -8.59 16.82
CA LEU A 31 -16.55 -7.72 16.81
C LEU A 31 -17.66 -8.21 15.86
N GLY A 32 -17.41 -9.26 15.06
CA GLY A 32 -18.34 -9.82 14.09
C GLY A 32 -18.65 -8.89 12.91
N LEU A 33 -17.65 -8.13 12.45
CA LEU A 33 -17.79 -7.25 11.30
C LEU A 33 -17.94 -8.06 9.99
N SER A 34 -18.78 -7.58 9.08
CA SER A 34 -18.99 -8.18 7.76
C SER A 34 -17.83 -7.91 6.79
N GLY A 35 -17.04 -6.88 7.04
CA GLY A 35 -15.87 -6.48 6.26
C GLY A 35 -15.09 -5.37 6.94
N LEU A 36 -13.84 -5.21 6.54
CA LEU A 36 -12.94 -4.18 7.04
C LEU A 36 -12.24 -3.48 5.87
N ALA A 37 -12.34 -2.16 5.81
CA ALA A 37 -11.53 -1.34 4.91
C ALA A 37 -10.21 -0.97 5.59
N LEU A 38 -9.13 -0.93 4.81
CA LEU A 38 -7.88 -0.26 5.19
C LEU A 38 -7.71 0.96 4.29
N THR A 39 -7.65 2.13 4.92
CA THR A 39 -7.65 3.44 4.25
C THR A 39 -6.54 4.34 4.77
N ASP A 40 -5.35 3.79 4.86
CA ASP A 40 -4.17 4.52 5.32
C ASP A 40 -3.91 5.79 4.49
N HIS A 41 -3.31 6.81 5.12
CA HIS A 41 -3.01 8.08 4.47
C HIS A 41 -2.00 7.91 3.33
N ASP A 42 -2.40 8.39 2.13
CA ASP A 42 -1.54 8.55 0.95
C ASP A 42 -0.70 7.32 0.60
N GLY A 43 -1.21 6.12 0.87
CA GLY A 43 -0.44 4.90 0.61
C GLY A 43 -1.21 3.61 0.81
N LEU A 44 -0.60 2.51 0.34
CA LEU A 44 -1.12 1.15 0.38
C LEU A 44 -0.16 0.20 1.11
N TYR A 45 0.65 0.73 2.03
CA TYR A 45 1.77 0.00 2.64
C TYR A 45 1.35 -1.19 3.52
N GLY A 46 0.17 -1.11 4.14
CA GLY A 46 -0.36 -2.13 5.05
C GLY A 46 -1.23 -3.20 4.40
N VAL A 47 -1.58 -3.05 3.10
CA VAL A 47 -2.64 -3.86 2.46
C VAL A 47 -2.30 -5.35 2.33
N VAL A 48 -1.03 -5.70 2.09
CA VAL A 48 -0.60 -7.10 1.98
C VAL A 48 -0.77 -7.80 3.33
N ARG A 49 -0.29 -7.20 4.41
CA ARG A 49 -0.41 -7.75 5.77
C ARG A 49 -1.87 -7.89 6.20
N MET A 50 -2.71 -6.90 5.85
CA MET A 50 -4.15 -6.99 6.08
C MET A 50 -4.77 -8.14 5.29
N ALA A 51 -4.46 -8.27 4.00
CA ALA A 51 -5.03 -9.29 3.13
C ALA A 51 -4.66 -10.71 3.60
N GLU A 52 -3.41 -10.95 3.99
CA GLU A 52 -2.94 -12.23 4.54
C GLU A 52 -3.64 -12.59 5.85
N ALA A 53 -3.75 -11.64 6.79
CA ALA A 53 -4.45 -11.86 8.05
C ALA A 53 -5.94 -12.11 7.84
N ALA A 54 -6.58 -11.36 6.95
CA ALA A 54 -8.01 -11.49 6.65
C ALA A 54 -8.34 -12.81 5.95
N GLU A 55 -7.48 -13.26 5.02
CA GLU A 55 -7.62 -14.57 4.36
C GLU A 55 -7.60 -15.72 5.38
N ALA A 56 -6.69 -15.65 6.35
CA ALA A 56 -6.61 -16.65 7.43
C ALA A 56 -7.86 -16.69 8.34
N CYS A 57 -8.57 -15.58 8.45
CA CYS A 57 -9.76 -15.44 9.31
C CYS A 57 -11.09 -15.46 8.53
N GLY A 58 -11.07 -15.49 7.20
CA GLY A 58 -12.27 -15.44 6.35
C GLY A 58 -13.00 -14.09 6.39
N LEU A 59 -12.30 -12.98 6.64
CA LEU A 59 -12.85 -11.63 6.67
C LEU A 59 -12.79 -10.98 5.28
N SER A 60 -13.87 -10.34 4.83
CA SER A 60 -13.89 -9.56 3.59
C SER A 60 -13.03 -8.31 3.72
N THR A 61 -12.13 -8.08 2.73
CA THR A 61 -11.22 -6.93 2.71
C THR A 61 -11.67 -5.89 1.68
N ILE A 62 -11.69 -4.64 2.11
CA ILE A 62 -11.89 -3.46 1.27
C ILE A 62 -10.57 -2.67 1.29
N ILE A 63 -10.07 -2.29 0.14
CA ILE A 63 -8.81 -1.55 0.04
C ILE A 63 -9.11 -0.13 -0.43
N GLY A 64 -8.56 0.84 0.28
CA GLY A 64 -8.71 2.24 -0.02
C GLY A 64 -7.51 3.06 0.44
N SER A 65 -7.63 4.36 0.35
CA SER A 65 -6.69 5.32 0.93
C SER A 65 -7.40 6.63 1.24
N GLU A 66 -7.01 7.28 2.32
CA GLU A 66 -7.41 8.66 2.60
C GLU A 66 -6.37 9.61 2.00
N LEU A 67 -6.75 10.30 0.93
CA LEU A 67 -5.86 11.16 0.16
C LEU A 67 -5.82 12.57 0.75
N SER A 68 -4.61 13.09 0.99
CA SER A 68 -4.39 14.42 1.56
C SER A 68 -4.38 15.48 0.47
N ILE A 69 -5.42 16.31 0.40
CA ILE A 69 -5.60 17.34 -0.61
C ILE A 69 -5.11 18.69 -0.10
N GLY A 70 -4.31 19.42 -0.91
CA GLY A 70 -3.87 20.77 -0.59
C GLY A 70 -2.83 20.86 0.53
N VAL A 71 -1.97 19.84 0.67
CA VAL A 71 -0.86 19.82 1.63
C VAL A 71 0.29 20.70 1.15
N PRO A 72 0.60 21.84 1.80
CA PRO A 72 1.62 22.76 1.32
C PRO A 72 3.05 22.24 1.57
N GLU A 73 3.28 21.57 2.71
CA GLU A 73 4.57 21.08 3.17
C GLU A 73 4.44 19.76 3.97
N PRO A 74 5.51 18.96 4.14
CA PRO A 74 5.47 17.80 5.01
C PRO A 74 5.03 18.16 6.43
N GLN A 75 4.02 17.46 6.96
CA GLN A 75 3.29 17.85 8.18
C GLN A 75 3.97 17.40 9.48
N ASN A 76 5.30 17.43 9.55
CA ASN A 76 6.07 17.10 10.75
C ASN A 76 6.16 18.28 11.73
N GLY A 77 5.81 18.06 12.97
CA GLY A 77 5.83 19.09 14.02
C GLY A 77 4.57 19.95 14.09
N VAL A 78 3.47 19.47 13.49
CA VAL A 78 2.18 20.13 13.50
C VAL A 78 1.16 19.27 14.25
N ALA A 79 0.46 19.86 15.22
CA ALA A 79 -0.53 19.14 16.02
C ALA A 79 -1.76 18.73 15.18
N ASP A 80 -2.23 19.60 14.31
CA ASP A 80 -3.31 19.34 13.36
C ASP A 80 -2.85 19.68 11.93
N PRO A 81 -2.41 18.69 11.13
CA PRO A 81 -1.97 18.88 9.76
C PRO A 81 -2.96 19.68 8.90
N VAL A 82 -2.47 20.56 8.03
CA VAL A 82 -3.28 21.38 7.12
C VAL A 82 -3.72 20.53 5.91
N GLY A 83 -4.84 20.88 5.30
CA GLY A 83 -5.38 20.22 4.11
C GLY A 83 -6.77 19.61 4.37
N SER A 84 -7.39 19.17 3.31
CA SER A 84 -8.61 18.34 3.37
C SER A 84 -8.29 16.90 3.01
N HIS A 85 -9.21 16.01 3.36
CA HIS A 85 -9.08 14.58 3.07
C HIS A 85 -10.16 14.13 2.09
N LEU A 86 -9.78 13.26 1.16
CA LEU A 86 -10.68 12.56 0.27
C LEU A 86 -10.53 11.06 0.53
N LEU A 87 -11.58 10.44 1.02
CA LEU A 87 -11.56 8.99 1.28
C LEU A 87 -12.00 8.23 0.04
N VAL A 88 -11.14 7.35 -0.44
CA VAL A 88 -11.35 6.54 -1.65
C VAL A 88 -11.33 5.07 -1.32
N LEU A 89 -12.34 4.31 -1.76
CA LEU A 89 -12.38 2.85 -1.75
C LEU A 89 -12.29 2.34 -3.18
N ALA A 90 -11.41 1.39 -3.42
CA ALA A 90 -11.22 0.77 -4.72
C ALA A 90 -12.38 -0.19 -5.04
N ASN A 91 -13.00 -0.05 -6.20
CA ASN A 91 -14.02 -0.98 -6.68
C ASN A 91 -13.34 -2.14 -7.42
N GLY A 92 -12.94 -3.16 -6.67
CA GLY A 92 -12.28 -4.34 -7.22
C GLY A 92 -10.83 -4.11 -7.67
N PRO A 93 -10.23 -5.09 -8.38
CA PRO A 93 -8.83 -5.06 -8.81
C PRO A 93 -8.46 -3.87 -9.70
N GLU A 94 -9.36 -3.46 -10.60
CA GLU A 94 -9.11 -2.31 -11.48
C GLU A 94 -9.10 -1.00 -10.70
N GLY A 95 -10.04 -0.81 -9.75
CA GLY A 95 -10.04 0.35 -8.86
C GLY A 95 -8.76 0.45 -8.02
N TYR A 96 -8.25 -0.70 -7.55
CA TYR A 96 -6.98 -0.77 -6.82
C TYR A 96 -5.79 -0.36 -7.69
N ARG A 97 -5.71 -0.87 -8.92
CA ARG A 97 -4.64 -0.51 -9.87
C ARG A 97 -4.62 0.99 -10.14
N ARG A 98 -5.80 1.58 -10.38
CA ARG A 98 -5.96 3.02 -10.60
C ARG A 98 -5.62 3.85 -9.36
N LEU A 99 -5.96 3.35 -8.17
CA LEU A 99 -5.57 4.02 -6.92
C LEU A 99 -4.06 3.99 -6.71
N ALA A 100 -3.40 2.87 -6.99
CA ALA A 100 -1.94 2.76 -6.94
C ALA A 100 -1.27 3.71 -7.96
N GLU A 101 -1.84 3.87 -9.17
CA GLU A 101 -1.39 4.82 -10.17
C GLU A 101 -1.51 6.27 -9.68
N ALA A 102 -2.68 6.67 -9.18
CA ALA A 102 -2.92 8.02 -8.65
C ALA A 102 -1.97 8.36 -7.47
N LEU A 103 -1.75 7.41 -6.57
CA LEU A 103 -0.79 7.58 -5.47
C LEU A 103 0.64 7.75 -6.00
N THR A 104 1.02 6.98 -7.02
CA THR A 104 2.33 7.10 -7.66
C THR A 104 2.50 8.48 -8.30
N ASP A 105 1.51 8.93 -9.06
CA ASP A 105 1.54 10.24 -9.72
C ASP A 105 1.67 11.38 -8.74
N ALA A 106 0.97 11.33 -7.60
CA ALA A 106 1.05 12.35 -6.56
C ALA A 106 2.46 12.59 -6.01
N TYR A 107 3.33 11.57 -6.07
CA TYR A 107 4.73 11.69 -5.67
C TYR A 107 5.69 11.98 -6.83
N LEU A 108 5.29 11.73 -8.08
CA LEU A 108 6.12 11.93 -9.27
C LEU A 108 5.93 13.29 -9.95
N VAL A 109 4.84 13.99 -9.68
CA VAL A 109 4.60 15.35 -10.22
C VAL A 109 5.55 16.37 -9.59
N GLU A 110 5.67 17.54 -10.22
CA GLU A 110 6.47 18.64 -9.70
C GLU A 110 5.98 19.05 -8.30
N GLY A 111 6.90 19.12 -7.37
CA GLY A 111 6.63 19.43 -5.96
C GLY A 111 6.21 18.21 -5.12
N GLY A 112 5.94 17.05 -5.74
CA GLY A 112 5.71 15.78 -5.04
C GLY A 112 6.99 15.28 -4.38
N ARG A 113 6.91 14.83 -3.12
CA ARG A 113 8.02 14.26 -2.38
C ARG A 113 7.53 13.45 -1.17
N LYS A 114 8.40 12.65 -0.60
CA LYS A 114 8.08 11.87 0.62
C LYS A 114 7.47 12.78 1.70
N GLY A 115 6.27 12.41 2.17
CA GLY A 115 5.50 13.17 3.16
C GLY A 115 4.78 14.41 2.61
N ARG A 116 4.79 14.62 1.30
CA ARG A 116 4.04 15.65 0.60
C ARG A 116 3.58 15.14 -0.76
N PRO A 117 2.49 14.37 -0.81
CA PRO A 117 1.83 14.05 -2.08
C PRO A 117 1.19 15.34 -2.66
N VAL A 118 1.11 15.41 -3.96
CA VAL A 118 0.41 16.51 -4.66
C VAL A 118 -0.72 15.88 -5.46
N HIS A 119 -1.92 15.97 -4.91
CA HIS A 119 -3.13 15.48 -5.55
C HIS A 119 -3.90 16.61 -6.19
N ASP A 120 -4.32 16.41 -7.43
CA ASP A 120 -5.27 17.25 -8.16
C ASP A 120 -6.60 16.51 -8.31
N LEU A 121 -7.71 17.14 -7.93
CA LEU A 121 -9.03 16.48 -7.91
C LEU A 121 -9.54 16.10 -9.31
N ASP A 122 -9.26 16.93 -10.32
CA ASP A 122 -9.70 16.66 -11.70
C ASP A 122 -8.92 15.47 -12.25
N HIS A 123 -7.60 15.42 -12.01
CA HIS A 123 -6.77 14.27 -12.36
C HIS A 123 -7.20 12.99 -11.62
N LEU A 124 -7.52 13.09 -10.33
CA LEU A 124 -8.02 11.95 -9.57
C LEU A 124 -9.32 11.40 -10.16
N ALA A 125 -10.22 12.27 -10.62
CA ALA A 125 -11.48 11.85 -11.25
C ALA A 125 -11.24 11.17 -12.61
N GLU A 126 -10.31 11.68 -13.41
CA GLU A 126 -9.88 11.05 -14.68
C GLU A 126 -9.31 9.65 -14.44
N VAL A 127 -8.41 9.52 -13.46
CA VAL A 127 -7.81 8.22 -13.12
C VAL A 127 -8.86 7.27 -12.55
N ALA A 128 -9.77 7.76 -11.71
CA ALA A 128 -10.84 6.95 -11.11
C ALA A 128 -11.73 6.29 -12.17
N ASP A 129 -12.16 7.04 -13.20
CA ASP A 129 -12.99 6.56 -14.33
C ASP A 129 -14.15 5.62 -13.89
N GLY A 130 -14.84 6.00 -12.80
CA GLY A 130 -15.94 5.23 -12.22
C GLY A 130 -15.55 4.00 -11.38
N HIS A 131 -14.24 3.71 -11.24
CA HIS A 131 -13.76 2.53 -10.52
C HIS A 131 -13.49 2.77 -9.03
N TRP A 132 -13.88 3.91 -8.48
CA TRP A 132 -13.77 4.20 -7.05
C TRP A 132 -15.12 4.51 -6.44
N THR A 133 -15.25 4.19 -5.16
CA THR A 133 -16.29 4.71 -4.27
C THR A 133 -15.65 5.77 -3.40
N VAL A 134 -16.18 6.98 -3.45
CA VAL A 134 -15.67 8.16 -2.72
C VAL A 134 -16.58 8.46 -1.55
N LEU A 135 -16.02 8.51 -0.34
CA LEU A 135 -16.71 9.00 0.85
C LEU A 135 -16.32 10.46 1.09
N THR A 136 -17.30 11.25 1.57
CA THR A 136 -17.07 12.69 1.81
C THR A 136 -16.06 12.99 2.91
N GLY A 137 -15.61 11.96 3.61
CA GLY A 137 -14.57 12.02 4.63
C GLY A 137 -15.07 12.46 6.01
N CYS A 138 -14.23 12.22 7.00
CA CYS A 138 -14.46 12.57 8.39
C CYS A 138 -14.30 14.08 8.66
N ARG A 139 -13.83 14.47 9.84
CA ARG A 139 -13.62 15.87 10.25
C ARG A 139 -12.89 16.74 9.21
N LYS A 140 -11.93 16.16 8.47
CA LYS A 140 -11.15 16.85 7.44
C LYS A 140 -11.69 16.70 6.02
N GLY A 141 -12.79 15.99 5.82
CA GLY A 141 -13.47 15.94 4.54
C GLY A 141 -13.99 17.31 4.12
N ALA A 142 -13.83 17.65 2.83
CA ALA A 142 -14.17 18.96 2.31
C ALA A 142 -15.64 19.38 2.60
N VAL A 143 -16.57 18.41 2.50
CA VAL A 143 -18.00 18.66 2.76
C VAL A 143 -18.22 19.02 4.24
N ARG A 144 -17.63 18.26 5.17
CA ARG A 144 -17.77 18.53 6.61
C ARG A 144 -17.05 19.81 7.02
N GLN A 145 -15.89 20.12 6.43
CA GLN A 145 -15.27 21.43 6.62
C GLN A 145 -16.12 22.58 6.05
N GLY A 146 -16.84 22.32 4.96
CA GLY A 146 -17.81 23.25 4.39
C GLY A 146 -18.93 23.62 5.36
N LEU A 147 -19.40 22.68 6.20
CA LEU A 147 -20.44 22.95 7.22
C LEU A 147 -20.00 24.02 8.23
N VAL A 148 -18.72 24.10 8.56
CA VAL A 148 -18.20 25.15 9.46
C VAL A 148 -18.40 26.54 8.84
N LYS A 149 -18.38 26.64 7.51
CA LYS A 149 -18.61 27.89 6.75
C LYS A 149 -20.09 28.09 6.41
N GLY A 150 -20.91 27.06 6.58
CA GLY A 150 -22.35 27.06 6.34
C GLY A 150 -22.80 26.03 5.31
N MET A 151 -24.11 25.72 5.32
CA MET A 151 -24.73 24.69 4.49
C MET A 151 -24.48 24.90 2.99
N LEU A 152 -24.50 26.14 2.49
CA LEU A 152 -24.26 26.42 1.07
C LEU A 152 -22.84 26.01 0.63
N GLN A 153 -21.85 26.20 1.50
CA GLN A 153 -20.49 25.77 1.19
C GLN A 153 -20.38 24.24 1.21
N ALA A 154 -20.98 23.58 2.20
CA ALA A 154 -21.01 22.11 2.25
C ALA A 154 -21.69 21.52 1.00
N GLU A 155 -22.79 22.12 0.55
CA GLU A 155 -23.50 21.71 -0.65
C GLU A 155 -22.64 21.92 -1.92
N ALA A 156 -21.91 23.03 -2.01
CA ALA A 156 -21.02 23.29 -3.13
C ALA A 156 -19.89 22.23 -3.21
N GLU A 157 -19.27 21.88 -2.07
CA GLU A 157 -18.25 20.84 -2.02
C GLU A 157 -18.83 19.44 -2.38
N LEU A 158 -20.04 19.13 -1.90
CA LEU A 158 -20.69 17.86 -2.24
C LEU A 158 -21.00 17.76 -3.73
N ARG A 159 -21.56 18.82 -4.32
CA ARG A 159 -21.84 18.88 -5.78
C ARG A 159 -20.56 18.72 -6.57
N ARG A 160 -19.48 19.37 -6.16
CA ARG A 160 -18.18 19.22 -6.83
C ARG A 160 -17.72 17.77 -6.84
N LEU A 161 -17.84 17.03 -5.74
CA LEU A 161 -17.48 15.61 -5.71
C LEU A 161 -18.40 14.78 -6.62
N VAL A 162 -19.71 15.05 -6.62
CA VAL A 162 -20.66 14.37 -7.51
C VAL A 162 -20.39 14.66 -8.99
N ASP A 163 -20.06 15.90 -9.33
CA ASP A 163 -19.72 16.29 -10.70
C ASP A 163 -18.44 15.59 -11.19
N LEU A 164 -17.46 15.39 -10.29
CA LEU A 164 -16.18 14.77 -10.61
C LEU A 164 -16.26 13.24 -10.68
N PHE A 165 -16.89 12.60 -9.70
CA PHE A 165 -16.83 11.14 -9.54
C PHE A 165 -18.13 10.42 -9.92
N GLY A 166 -19.22 11.16 -10.16
CA GLY A 166 -20.54 10.62 -10.47
C GLY A 166 -21.38 10.31 -9.22
N ILE A 167 -22.69 10.46 -9.35
CA ILE A 167 -23.66 10.31 -8.26
C ILE A 167 -23.66 8.92 -7.63
N ASP A 168 -23.43 7.87 -8.42
CA ASP A 168 -23.43 6.47 -7.95
C ASP A 168 -22.17 6.10 -7.17
N ASN A 169 -21.14 6.93 -7.26
CA ASN A 169 -19.83 6.70 -6.67
C ASN A 169 -19.55 7.56 -5.43
N VAL A 170 -20.39 8.54 -5.12
CA VAL A 170 -20.19 9.43 -3.97
C VAL A 170 -21.17 9.06 -2.85
N LEU A 171 -20.63 8.84 -1.65
CA LEU A 171 -21.39 8.55 -0.44
C LEU A 171 -21.10 9.59 0.63
N VAL A 172 -22.13 9.99 1.37
CA VAL A 172 -21.96 10.93 2.48
C VAL A 172 -21.59 10.17 3.74
N GLU A 173 -20.40 10.42 4.26
CA GLU A 173 -19.88 9.78 5.46
C GLU A 173 -20.34 10.49 6.72
N LEU A 174 -20.87 9.72 7.67
CA LEU A 174 -21.24 10.15 9.01
C LEU A 174 -20.25 9.55 10.01
N THR A 175 -19.62 10.39 10.83
CA THR A 175 -18.69 9.98 11.89
C THR A 175 -19.09 10.62 13.22
N ASP A 176 -18.92 9.89 14.33
CA ASP A 176 -19.20 10.41 15.67
C ASP A 176 -18.05 10.02 16.63
N HIS A 177 -17.19 10.98 16.93
CA HIS A 177 -16.14 10.90 17.92
C HIS A 177 -16.50 11.57 19.25
N ARG A 178 -17.80 11.76 19.50
CA ARG A 178 -18.34 12.41 20.69
C ARG A 178 -17.93 13.88 20.85
N ALA A 179 -17.60 14.54 19.73
CA ALA A 179 -17.43 15.98 19.74
C ALA A 179 -18.80 16.69 19.92
N PRO A 180 -18.85 17.86 20.55
CA PRO A 180 -20.11 18.53 20.86
C PRO A 180 -21.03 18.81 19.66
N THR A 181 -20.45 18.87 18.46
CA THR A 181 -21.17 19.17 17.21
C THR A 181 -21.51 17.94 16.37
N ASP A 182 -20.95 16.76 16.67
CA ASP A 182 -21.02 15.59 15.80
C ASP A 182 -22.47 15.19 15.45
N SER A 183 -23.36 15.11 16.46
CA SER A 183 -24.74 14.74 16.20
C SER A 183 -25.48 15.74 15.30
N ARG A 184 -25.27 17.04 15.52
CA ARG A 184 -25.85 18.10 14.68
C ARG A 184 -25.27 18.04 13.26
N ASP A 185 -23.97 17.89 13.15
CA ASP A 185 -23.30 17.88 11.85
C ASP A 185 -23.71 16.64 11.05
N ASN A 186 -23.89 15.49 11.70
CA ASN A 186 -24.41 14.28 11.07
C ASN A 186 -25.86 14.46 10.59
N ASP A 187 -26.73 15.15 11.36
CA ASP A 187 -28.09 15.46 10.91
C ASP A 187 -28.10 16.33 9.67
N LEU A 188 -27.23 17.36 9.63
CA LEU A 188 -27.11 18.26 8.48
C LEU A 188 -26.54 17.54 7.25
N LEU A 189 -25.55 16.65 7.44
CA LEU A 189 -24.99 15.84 6.36
C LEU A 189 -26.02 14.85 5.81
N ALA A 190 -26.81 14.20 6.66
CA ALA A 190 -27.86 13.27 6.24
C ALA A 190 -29.00 14.02 5.49
N GLU A 191 -29.38 15.22 5.95
CA GLU A 191 -30.33 16.07 5.24
C GLU A 191 -29.79 16.47 3.86
N LEU A 192 -28.50 16.86 3.78
CA LEU A 192 -27.84 17.22 2.53
C LEU A 192 -27.79 16.02 1.57
N ALA A 193 -27.43 14.83 2.06
CA ALA A 193 -27.43 13.59 1.27
C ALA A 193 -28.83 13.30 0.69
N SER A 194 -29.88 13.41 1.52
CA SER A 194 -31.26 13.19 1.10
C SER A 194 -31.72 14.16 0.00
N ARG A 195 -31.35 15.44 0.10
CA ARG A 195 -31.64 16.45 -0.94
C ARG A 195 -31.03 16.14 -2.30
N HIS A 196 -29.88 15.47 -2.29
CA HIS A 196 -29.14 15.11 -3.50
C HIS A 196 -29.29 13.64 -3.91
N SER A 197 -30.22 12.90 -3.26
CA SER A 197 -30.47 11.48 -3.52
C SER A 197 -29.22 10.61 -3.35
N LEU A 198 -28.33 10.98 -2.44
CA LEU A 198 -27.11 10.24 -2.11
C LEU A 198 -27.33 9.35 -0.89
N LEU A 199 -26.63 8.21 -0.87
CA LEU A 199 -26.60 7.34 0.30
C LEU A 199 -25.67 7.90 1.37
N THR A 200 -26.04 7.65 2.63
CA THR A 200 -25.16 7.87 3.79
C THR A 200 -24.53 6.57 4.23
N VAL A 201 -23.30 6.63 4.76
CA VAL A 201 -22.62 5.52 5.43
C VAL A 201 -22.08 6.00 6.78
N ALA A 202 -22.18 5.16 7.82
CA ALA A 202 -21.66 5.47 9.13
C ALA A 202 -20.34 4.71 9.36
N THR A 203 -19.27 5.41 9.74
CA THR A 203 -17.96 4.82 10.00
C THR A 203 -17.42 5.22 11.36
N THR A 204 -16.47 4.45 11.88
CA THR A 204 -15.75 4.83 13.10
C THR A 204 -14.59 5.78 12.84
N ALA A 205 -14.12 5.89 11.59
CA ALA A 205 -12.84 6.53 11.26
C ALA A 205 -11.76 6.07 12.26
N ALA A 206 -11.58 4.74 12.36
CA ALA A 206 -10.78 4.13 13.41
C ALA A 206 -9.29 4.36 13.18
N HIS A 207 -8.56 4.67 14.24
CA HIS A 207 -7.10 4.79 14.25
C HIS A 207 -6.42 3.70 15.10
N TYR A 208 -7.21 2.87 15.76
CA TYR A 208 -6.74 1.73 16.56
C TYR A 208 -7.85 0.70 16.77
N ALA A 209 -7.44 -0.53 17.07
CA ALA A 209 -8.34 -1.68 17.18
C ALA A 209 -9.24 -1.60 18.43
N GLY A 210 -8.70 -1.27 19.60
CA GLY A 210 -9.41 -1.28 20.86
C GLY A 210 -9.09 -0.08 21.75
N ALA A 211 -9.89 0.12 22.79
CA ALA A 211 -9.77 1.26 23.71
C ALA A 211 -8.43 1.31 24.46
N GLU A 212 -7.79 0.16 24.66
CA GLU A 212 -6.51 -0.01 25.33
C GLU A 212 -5.34 0.64 24.60
N GLN A 213 -5.51 0.94 23.31
CA GLN A 213 -4.46 1.58 22.48
C GLN A 213 -4.59 3.11 22.44
N PHE A 214 -5.54 3.68 23.15
CA PHE A 214 -5.79 5.12 23.18
C PHE A 214 -4.60 5.93 23.67
N GLU A 215 -3.96 5.49 24.76
CA GLU A 215 -2.79 6.18 25.32
C GLU A 215 -1.61 6.16 24.33
N LEU A 216 -1.41 5.04 23.62
CA LEU A 216 -0.42 4.94 22.54
C LEU A 216 -0.73 5.90 21.40
N ALA A 217 -1.99 5.97 20.97
CA ALA A 217 -2.42 6.90 19.92
C ALA A 217 -2.17 8.36 20.29
N CYS A 218 -2.46 8.74 21.54
CA CYS A 218 -2.15 10.08 22.07
C CYS A 218 -0.64 10.35 22.06
N ALA A 219 0.19 9.39 22.50
CA ALA A 219 1.63 9.51 22.49
C ALA A 219 2.21 9.64 21.08
N LEU A 220 1.68 8.87 20.10
CA LEU A 220 2.08 8.98 18.70
C LEU A 220 1.71 10.36 18.11
N SER A 221 0.54 10.88 18.42
CA SER A 221 0.13 12.23 18.03
C SER A 221 1.06 13.31 18.60
N ALA A 222 1.50 13.18 19.87
CA ALA A 222 2.47 14.06 20.49
C ALA A 222 3.85 13.95 19.81
N VAL A 223 4.30 12.74 19.48
CA VAL A 223 5.54 12.51 18.70
C VAL A 223 5.47 13.20 17.34
N ARG A 224 4.35 13.02 16.60
CA ARG A 224 4.10 13.69 15.31
C ARG A 224 4.18 15.21 15.44
N ALA A 225 3.54 15.75 16.46
CA ALA A 225 3.52 17.18 16.75
C ALA A 225 4.85 17.70 17.32
N ARG A 226 5.79 16.82 17.70
CA ARG A 226 7.06 17.14 18.37
C ARG A 226 6.85 17.88 19.69
N ARG A 227 5.76 17.56 20.40
CA ARG A 227 5.35 18.13 21.69
C ARG A 227 5.30 17.05 22.77
N SER A 228 5.20 17.49 24.02
CA SER A 228 4.79 16.61 25.11
C SER A 228 3.26 16.46 25.14
N LEU A 229 2.74 15.44 25.82
CA LEU A 229 1.30 15.24 25.97
C LEU A 229 0.63 16.44 26.67
N ASP A 230 1.31 17.06 27.65
CA ASP A 230 0.79 18.25 28.33
C ASP A 230 0.66 19.47 27.40
N GLU A 231 1.48 19.54 26.34
CA GLU A 231 1.41 20.59 25.32
C GLU A 231 0.39 20.28 24.21
N MET A 232 -0.26 19.10 24.28
CA MET A 232 -1.28 18.66 23.33
C MET A 232 -2.71 18.87 23.83
N ASP A 233 -2.88 19.59 24.94
CA ASP A 233 -4.22 19.92 25.45
C ASP A 233 -5.05 20.66 24.39
N GLY A 234 -6.30 20.23 24.24
CA GLY A 234 -7.20 20.72 23.19
C GLY A 234 -7.00 20.12 21.77
N TRP A 235 -5.93 19.33 21.56
CA TRP A 235 -5.65 18.66 20.29
C TRP A 235 -5.93 17.16 20.31
N LEU A 236 -5.91 16.54 21.49
CA LEU A 236 -6.18 15.13 21.68
C LEU A 236 -7.69 14.87 21.82
N PRO A 237 -8.19 13.74 21.35
CA PRO A 237 -9.59 13.35 21.54
C PRO A 237 -9.88 13.14 23.05
N PRO A 238 -11.13 13.36 23.50
CA PRO A 238 -11.51 13.29 24.91
C PRO A 238 -11.49 11.87 25.49
N GLY A 239 -11.30 10.85 24.67
CA GLY A 239 -11.28 9.46 25.10
C GLY A 239 -11.08 8.50 23.92
N PRO A 240 -11.18 7.17 24.14
CA PRO A 240 -10.92 6.15 23.13
C PRO A 240 -12.06 6.02 22.10
N VAL A 241 -12.31 7.09 21.36
CA VAL A 241 -13.45 7.22 20.44
C VAL A 241 -13.15 6.70 19.02
N ALA A 242 -11.91 6.84 18.55
CA ALA A 242 -11.49 6.42 17.20
C ALA A 242 -11.04 4.95 17.18
N ARG A 243 -11.91 4.02 17.62
CA ARG A 243 -11.65 2.58 17.67
C ARG A 243 -12.69 1.81 16.85
N LEU A 244 -12.36 0.58 16.50
CA LEU A 244 -13.34 -0.33 15.91
C LEU A 244 -14.49 -0.60 16.89
N ARG A 245 -15.71 -0.68 16.35
CA ARG A 245 -16.95 -0.94 17.07
C ARG A 245 -17.74 -2.07 16.42
N SER A 246 -18.48 -2.81 17.23
CA SER A 246 -19.44 -3.80 16.73
C SER A 246 -20.64 -3.13 16.04
N GLY A 247 -21.34 -3.88 15.19
CA GLY A 247 -22.56 -3.39 14.56
C GLY A 247 -23.65 -2.97 15.55
N ALA A 248 -23.69 -3.57 16.76
CA ALA A 248 -24.61 -3.16 17.83
C ALA A 248 -24.21 -1.78 18.38
N GLU A 249 -22.94 -1.56 18.70
CA GLU A 249 -22.44 -0.26 19.16
C GLU A 249 -22.65 0.84 18.10
N MET A 250 -22.48 0.52 16.81
CA MET A 250 -22.73 1.47 15.72
C MET A 250 -24.21 1.79 15.57
N ALA A 251 -25.10 0.80 15.69
CA ALA A 251 -26.56 1.02 15.65
C ALA A 251 -27.06 1.90 16.80
N ASP A 252 -26.45 1.76 17.99
CA ASP A 252 -26.76 2.62 19.14
C ASP A 252 -26.22 4.04 18.93
N LEU A 253 -24.98 4.16 18.45
CA LEU A 253 -24.33 5.44 18.20
C LEU A 253 -25.07 6.26 17.13
N PHE A 254 -25.48 5.60 16.04
CA PHE A 254 -26.21 6.18 14.92
C PHE A 254 -27.70 5.83 14.95
N SER A 255 -28.32 5.77 16.15
CA SER A 255 -29.74 5.42 16.30
C SER A 255 -30.69 6.31 15.50
N ARG A 256 -30.29 7.55 15.18
CA ARG A 256 -31.02 8.51 14.32
C ARG A 256 -30.79 8.31 12.82
N HIS A 257 -29.76 7.58 12.44
CA HIS A 257 -29.29 7.35 11.05
C HIS A 257 -28.95 5.88 10.84
N ARG A 258 -29.84 4.98 11.23
CA ARG A 258 -29.58 3.53 11.14
C ARG A 258 -29.30 3.04 9.74
N ASP A 259 -29.99 3.63 8.75
CA ASP A 259 -29.76 3.31 7.35
C ASP A 259 -28.29 3.51 6.93
N ALA A 260 -27.60 4.50 7.52
CA ALA A 260 -26.18 4.73 7.25
C ALA A 260 -25.29 3.58 7.76
N VAL A 261 -25.69 2.89 8.83
CA VAL A 261 -25.00 1.69 9.32
C VAL A 261 -25.28 0.50 8.41
N ASP A 262 -26.56 0.30 8.03
CA ASP A 262 -26.99 -0.81 7.18
C ASP A 262 -26.34 -0.72 5.77
N ASN A 263 -26.23 0.48 5.20
CA ASN A 263 -25.64 0.73 3.89
C ASN A 263 -24.17 0.29 3.81
N THR A 264 -23.43 0.25 4.94
CA THR A 264 -22.01 -0.15 4.93
C THR A 264 -21.78 -1.56 4.42
N VAL A 265 -22.73 -2.46 4.68
CA VAL A 265 -22.63 -3.87 4.24
C VAL A 265 -22.73 -3.97 2.71
N ALA A 266 -23.72 -3.28 2.12
CA ALA A 266 -23.89 -3.26 0.67
C ALA A 266 -22.67 -2.61 -0.05
N VAL A 267 -22.10 -1.56 0.55
CA VAL A 267 -20.87 -0.96 0.03
C VAL A 267 -19.69 -1.93 0.12
N ALA A 268 -19.54 -2.62 1.26
CA ALA A 268 -18.50 -3.61 1.45
C ALA A 268 -18.61 -4.76 0.42
N GLU A 269 -19.82 -5.29 0.19
CA GLU A 269 -20.05 -6.34 -0.81
C GLU A 269 -19.68 -5.89 -2.24
N ARG A 270 -19.93 -4.61 -2.57
CA ARG A 270 -19.59 -4.05 -3.88
C ARG A 270 -18.09 -3.83 -4.07
N THR A 271 -17.38 -3.44 -3.00
CA THR A 271 -15.98 -3.00 -3.08
C THR A 271 -14.98 -4.06 -2.66
N ALA A 272 -15.40 -5.10 -1.92
CA ALA A 272 -14.50 -6.16 -1.45
C ALA A 272 -13.92 -6.99 -2.59
N PHE A 273 -12.64 -7.31 -2.50
CA PHE A 273 -11.96 -8.22 -3.42
C PHE A 273 -10.73 -8.85 -2.76
N HIS A 274 -10.26 -9.96 -3.33
CA HIS A 274 -9.02 -10.59 -2.89
C HIS A 274 -7.81 -9.95 -3.57
N LEU A 275 -6.84 -9.48 -2.79
CA LEU A 275 -5.64 -8.81 -3.31
C LEU A 275 -4.86 -9.69 -4.31
N LYS A 276 -4.85 -11.01 -4.14
CA LYS A 276 -4.25 -11.97 -5.07
C LYS A 276 -4.86 -11.96 -6.48
N SER A 277 -6.04 -11.37 -6.65
CA SER A 277 -6.66 -11.22 -7.99
C SER A 277 -6.05 -10.06 -8.79
N VAL A 278 -5.27 -9.19 -8.15
CA VAL A 278 -4.55 -8.11 -8.82
C VAL A 278 -3.31 -8.67 -9.47
N ARG A 279 -3.20 -8.51 -10.79
CA ARG A 279 -2.00 -8.89 -11.53
C ARG A 279 -1.27 -7.64 -12.02
N PRO A 280 0.06 -7.55 -11.85
CA PRO A 280 0.85 -6.46 -12.41
C PRO A 280 0.77 -6.50 -13.95
N ARG A 281 0.77 -5.33 -14.57
CA ARG A 281 0.89 -5.20 -16.03
C ARG A 281 2.32 -4.80 -16.35
N LEU A 282 3.00 -5.65 -17.10
CA LEU A 282 4.33 -5.32 -17.60
C LEU A 282 4.24 -4.21 -18.67
N PRO A 283 5.25 -3.32 -18.75
CA PRO A 283 5.31 -2.34 -19.83
C PRO A 283 5.45 -3.04 -21.19
N ASP A 284 4.84 -2.46 -22.21
CA ASP A 284 4.94 -2.95 -23.57
C ASP A 284 6.39 -2.97 -24.05
N GLN A 285 6.83 -4.10 -24.57
CA GLN A 285 8.15 -4.24 -25.15
C GLN A 285 8.12 -3.87 -26.62
N LYS A 286 8.99 -2.91 -26.99
CA LYS A 286 9.23 -2.62 -28.39
C LYS A 286 10.13 -3.74 -28.97
N VAL A 287 9.56 -4.53 -29.85
CA VAL A 287 10.27 -5.55 -30.61
C VAL A 287 10.41 -5.08 -32.07
N PRO A 288 11.39 -5.62 -32.84
CA PRO A 288 11.53 -5.30 -34.25
C PRO A 288 10.28 -5.58 -35.08
N ASP A 289 10.08 -4.82 -36.14
CA ASP A 289 8.95 -4.98 -37.05
C ASP A 289 8.83 -6.43 -37.57
N GLY A 290 7.64 -6.96 -37.52
CA GLY A 290 7.36 -8.35 -37.94
C GLY A 290 7.53 -9.40 -36.83
N HIS A 291 7.94 -8.99 -35.62
CA HIS A 291 8.04 -9.87 -34.45
C HIS A 291 6.96 -9.58 -33.42
N THR A 292 6.53 -10.64 -32.74
CA THR A 292 5.85 -10.56 -31.44
C THR A 292 6.89 -10.71 -30.31
N PRO A 293 6.58 -10.33 -29.06
CA PRO A 293 7.51 -10.53 -27.96
C PRO A 293 8.08 -11.96 -27.87
N ILE A 294 7.22 -12.98 -28.03
CA ILE A 294 7.69 -14.37 -28.00
C ILE A 294 8.54 -14.75 -29.20
N SER A 295 8.17 -14.32 -30.43
CA SER A 295 8.97 -14.64 -31.61
C SER A 295 10.34 -13.97 -31.58
N TRP A 296 10.42 -12.78 -31.00
CA TRP A 296 11.69 -12.07 -30.77
C TRP A 296 12.54 -12.76 -29.68
N LEU A 297 11.91 -13.15 -28.57
CA LEU A 297 12.59 -13.92 -27.54
C LEU A 297 13.18 -15.23 -28.09
N ARG A 298 12.39 -15.99 -28.87
CA ARG A 298 12.87 -17.22 -29.53
C ARG A 298 14.05 -16.96 -30.46
N HIS A 299 14.04 -15.82 -31.17
CA HIS A 299 15.16 -15.42 -32.04
C HIS A 299 16.45 -15.18 -31.24
N LEU A 300 16.39 -14.36 -30.18
CA LEU A 300 17.54 -14.05 -29.31
C LEU A 300 18.07 -15.32 -28.61
N VAL A 301 17.18 -16.17 -28.13
CA VAL A 301 17.56 -17.44 -27.49
C VAL A 301 18.25 -18.38 -28.49
N GLU A 302 17.81 -18.44 -29.75
CA GLU A 302 18.46 -19.24 -30.78
C GLU A 302 19.87 -18.72 -31.14
N GLU A 303 20.05 -17.39 -31.14
CA GLU A 303 21.39 -16.81 -31.30
C GLU A 303 22.30 -17.17 -30.12
N GLY A 304 21.77 -17.03 -28.89
CA GLY A 304 22.50 -17.41 -27.67
C GLY A 304 22.80 -18.91 -27.60
N ARG A 305 21.86 -19.76 -28.01
CA ARG A 305 22.05 -21.22 -28.11
C ARG A 305 23.23 -21.58 -29.01
N ARG A 306 23.28 -20.98 -30.19
CA ARG A 306 24.39 -21.22 -31.14
C ARG A 306 25.75 -20.83 -30.53
N ALA A 307 25.77 -19.73 -29.80
CA ALA A 307 26.99 -19.24 -29.14
C ALA A 307 27.45 -20.09 -27.96
N CYS A 308 26.49 -20.53 -27.11
CA CYS A 308 26.80 -21.20 -25.84
C CYS A 308 26.83 -22.74 -25.95
N TYR A 309 25.90 -23.33 -26.74
CA TYR A 309 25.67 -24.76 -26.77
C TYR A 309 25.97 -25.42 -28.15
N GLY A 310 26.18 -24.62 -29.20
CA GLY A 310 26.38 -25.18 -30.56
C GLY A 310 25.14 -26.03 -30.95
N ASP A 311 25.39 -27.28 -31.37
CA ASP A 311 24.35 -28.23 -31.81
C ASP A 311 23.96 -29.26 -30.74
N ASP A 312 24.20 -28.98 -29.45
CA ASP A 312 23.83 -29.87 -28.36
C ASP A 312 22.31 -30.15 -28.36
N PRO A 313 21.88 -31.41 -28.57
CA PRO A 313 20.45 -31.76 -28.63
C PRO A 313 19.76 -31.64 -27.27
N VAL A 314 20.46 -31.83 -26.15
CA VAL A 314 19.90 -31.73 -24.81
C VAL A 314 19.58 -30.28 -24.51
N ALA A 315 20.48 -29.37 -24.82
CA ALA A 315 20.24 -27.93 -24.64
C ALA A 315 19.09 -27.44 -25.52
N LYS A 316 19.03 -27.93 -26.78
CA LYS A 316 17.96 -27.57 -27.71
C LYS A 316 16.57 -27.99 -27.22
N ASP A 317 16.40 -29.22 -26.74
CA ASP A 317 15.14 -29.73 -26.20
C ASP A 317 14.75 -28.99 -24.93
N ARG A 318 15.71 -28.74 -24.03
CA ARG A 318 15.52 -27.95 -22.82
C ARG A 318 15.02 -26.52 -23.12
N LEU A 319 15.69 -25.80 -24.03
CA LEU A 319 15.32 -24.45 -24.43
C LEU A 319 13.93 -24.40 -25.05
N ALA A 320 13.57 -25.39 -25.89
CA ALA A 320 12.23 -25.48 -26.47
C ALA A 320 11.15 -25.61 -25.37
N THR A 321 11.38 -26.51 -24.42
CA THR A 321 10.45 -26.72 -23.30
C THR A 321 10.29 -25.46 -22.43
N GLU A 322 11.39 -24.78 -22.12
CA GLU A 322 11.35 -23.54 -21.34
C GLU A 322 10.62 -22.42 -22.09
N LEU A 323 10.88 -22.24 -23.38
CA LEU A 323 10.24 -21.23 -24.21
C LEU A 323 8.73 -21.47 -24.38
N ASP A 324 8.32 -22.73 -24.52
CA ASP A 324 6.89 -23.06 -24.61
C ASP A 324 6.17 -22.71 -23.30
N LEU A 325 6.78 -22.99 -22.16
CA LEU A 325 6.20 -22.61 -20.85
C LEU A 325 6.18 -21.08 -20.63
N ILE A 326 7.23 -20.36 -21.09
CA ILE A 326 7.28 -18.90 -21.04
C ILE A 326 6.16 -18.29 -21.92
N GLU A 327 5.91 -18.89 -23.09
CA GLU A 327 4.84 -18.48 -24.00
C GLU A 327 3.47 -18.70 -23.38
N ASP A 328 3.20 -19.90 -22.88
CA ASP A 328 1.92 -20.28 -22.25
C ASP A 328 1.57 -19.39 -21.07
N ARG A 329 2.58 -18.92 -20.33
CA ARG A 329 2.41 -18.02 -19.18
C ARG A 329 2.41 -16.53 -19.54
N GLY A 330 2.74 -16.17 -20.79
CA GLY A 330 2.79 -14.78 -21.24
C GLY A 330 3.98 -13.97 -20.72
N PHE A 331 5.10 -14.62 -20.31
CA PHE A 331 6.25 -13.96 -19.69
C PHE A 331 7.32 -13.48 -20.67
N ALA A 332 7.12 -13.63 -21.98
CA ALA A 332 8.14 -13.25 -22.98
C ALA A 332 8.62 -11.79 -22.81
N GLY A 333 7.70 -10.86 -22.57
CA GLY A 333 8.05 -9.45 -22.32
C GLY A 333 8.93 -9.23 -21.10
N TYR A 334 8.71 -9.99 -20.02
CA TYR A 334 9.52 -9.91 -18.82
C TYR A 334 10.98 -10.34 -19.07
N PHE A 335 11.18 -11.48 -19.75
CA PHE A 335 12.54 -11.93 -20.14
C PHE A 335 13.25 -10.92 -21.05
N LEU A 336 12.53 -10.30 -21.98
CA LEU A 336 13.09 -9.28 -22.85
C LEU A 336 13.51 -8.02 -22.10
N ILE A 337 12.73 -7.58 -21.07
CA ILE A 337 13.11 -6.46 -20.20
C ILE A 337 14.41 -6.76 -19.47
N VAL A 338 14.51 -7.93 -18.84
CA VAL A 338 15.70 -8.29 -18.07
C VAL A 338 16.93 -8.46 -18.98
N SER A 339 16.75 -9.10 -20.15
CA SER A 339 17.81 -9.24 -21.15
C SER A 339 18.34 -7.87 -21.61
N ASP A 340 17.47 -6.93 -21.89
CA ASP A 340 17.82 -5.57 -22.29
C ASP A 340 18.62 -4.82 -21.22
N ILE A 341 18.23 -4.94 -19.94
CA ILE A 341 18.95 -4.31 -18.84
C ILE A 341 20.35 -4.92 -18.69
N VAL A 342 20.46 -6.24 -18.82
CA VAL A 342 21.74 -6.96 -18.78
C VAL A 342 22.63 -6.59 -19.96
N GLU A 343 22.08 -6.52 -21.17
CA GLU A 343 22.80 -6.11 -22.39
C GLU A 343 23.35 -4.67 -22.24
N PHE A 344 22.54 -3.75 -21.73
CA PHE A 344 23.01 -2.40 -21.41
C PHE A 344 24.19 -2.45 -20.45
N ALA A 345 24.08 -3.16 -19.31
CA ALA A 345 25.15 -3.23 -18.32
C ALA A 345 26.43 -3.81 -18.91
N GLN A 346 26.33 -4.90 -19.68
CA GLN A 346 27.49 -5.55 -20.37
C GLN A 346 28.12 -4.61 -21.39
N SER A 347 27.33 -3.90 -22.21
CA SER A 347 27.81 -2.91 -23.19
C SER A 347 28.60 -1.77 -22.57
N GLN A 348 28.25 -1.39 -21.32
CA GLN A 348 28.97 -0.38 -20.54
C GLN A 348 30.14 -0.98 -19.72
N GLY A 349 30.39 -2.28 -19.81
CA GLY A 349 31.42 -2.95 -19.00
C GLY A 349 31.10 -2.99 -17.52
N ILE A 350 29.79 -2.96 -17.15
CA ILE A 350 29.33 -3.12 -15.80
C ILE A 350 29.14 -4.61 -15.49
N LEU A 351 29.82 -5.10 -14.45
CA LEU A 351 29.65 -6.48 -14.02
C LEU A 351 28.22 -6.72 -13.54
N CYS A 352 27.58 -7.74 -14.10
CA CYS A 352 26.26 -8.18 -13.71
C CYS A 352 26.14 -9.70 -13.75
N GLN A 353 25.24 -10.24 -12.91
CA GLN A 353 25.04 -11.67 -12.76
C GLN A 353 23.62 -11.97 -12.31
N GLY A 354 22.90 -12.78 -13.10
CA GLY A 354 21.66 -13.38 -12.65
C GLY A 354 21.90 -14.41 -11.55
N ARG A 355 21.11 -14.37 -10.48
CA ARG A 355 21.27 -15.23 -9.31
C ARG A 355 19.96 -15.94 -8.93
N GLY A 356 20.01 -16.74 -7.87
CA GLY A 356 18.82 -17.40 -7.33
C GLY A 356 18.23 -18.41 -8.31
N SER A 357 16.92 -18.34 -8.50
CA SER A 357 16.17 -19.25 -9.37
C SER A 357 16.52 -19.10 -10.85
N ALA A 358 16.87 -17.88 -11.31
CA ALA A 358 17.25 -17.60 -12.69
C ALA A 358 18.44 -18.44 -13.20
N ALA A 359 19.35 -18.86 -12.31
CA ALA A 359 20.46 -19.74 -12.63
C ALA A 359 20.03 -21.14 -13.09
N ALA A 360 18.78 -21.54 -12.85
CA ALA A 360 18.24 -22.83 -13.30
C ALA A 360 17.61 -22.76 -14.72
N SER A 361 17.53 -21.59 -15.35
CA SER A 361 16.95 -21.40 -16.68
C SER A 361 18.02 -21.39 -17.79
N ALA A 362 17.87 -22.29 -18.75
CA ALA A 362 18.70 -22.32 -19.96
C ALA A 362 18.43 -21.10 -20.86
N VAL A 363 17.22 -20.56 -20.84
CA VAL A 363 16.87 -19.32 -21.53
C VAL A 363 17.64 -18.15 -20.93
N CYS A 364 17.69 -18.02 -19.58
CA CYS A 364 18.50 -16.99 -18.94
C CYS A 364 19.99 -17.10 -19.26
N TYR A 365 20.53 -18.31 -19.38
CA TYR A 365 21.92 -18.54 -19.78
C TYR A 365 22.15 -18.16 -21.24
N ALA A 366 21.29 -18.59 -22.17
CA ALA A 366 21.40 -18.25 -23.58
C ALA A 366 21.29 -16.73 -23.83
N LEU A 367 20.50 -16.00 -23.03
CA LEU A 367 20.38 -14.53 -23.08
C LEU A 367 21.53 -13.80 -22.36
N GLY A 368 22.47 -14.52 -21.75
CA GLY A 368 23.56 -13.91 -20.99
C GLY A 368 23.16 -13.27 -19.67
N ILE A 369 21.94 -13.53 -19.18
CA ILE A 369 21.45 -13.05 -17.89
C ILE A 369 22.20 -13.72 -16.74
N THR A 370 22.51 -15.02 -16.87
CA THR A 370 23.33 -15.78 -15.92
C THR A 370 24.52 -16.40 -16.62
N VAL A 371 25.63 -16.58 -15.91
CA VAL A 371 26.83 -17.30 -16.38
C VAL A 371 26.85 -18.77 -15.95
N VAL A 372 25.86 -19.22 -15.17
CA VAL A 372 25.73 -20.61 -14.74
C VAL A 372 25.00 -21.39 -15.82
N ASP A 373 25.65 -22.43 -16.33
CA ASP A 373 25.07 -23.33 -17.33
C ASP A 373 24.19 -24.39 -16.65
N PRO A 374 22.84 -24.27 -16.74
CA PRO A 374 21.96 -25.20 -16.07
C PRO A 374 21.90 -26.57 -16.74
N VAL A 375 22.25 -26.67 -18.03
CA VAL A 375 22.31 -27.94 -18.75
C VAL A 375 23.52 -28.75 -18.28
N PHE A 376 24.68 -28.11 -18.26
CA PHE A 376 25.94 -28.75 -17.79
C PHE A 376 25.83 -29.22 -16.33
N TYR A 377 25.26 -28.40 -15.43
CA TYR A 377 25.10 -28.74 -14.02
C TYR A 377 23.86 -29.58 -13.71
N GLY A 378 23.02 -29.86 -14.68
CA GLY A 378 21.77 -30.63 -14.48
C GLY A 378 20.78 -29.95 -13.54
N LEU A 379 20.70 -28.60 -13.54
CA LEU A 379 19.80 -27.85 -12.67
C LEU A 379 18.35 -28.01 -13.15
N PRO A 380 17.38 -28.35 -12.26
CA PRO A 380 15.99 -28.51 -12.66
C PRO A 380 15.34 -27.16 -12.89
N PHE A 381 14.67 -26.99 -14.05
CA PHE A 381 13.95 -25.75 -14.41
C PHE A 381 12.75 -25.46 -13.52
N GLU A 382 12.15 -26.50 -12.97
CA GLU A 382 11.02 -26.42 -12.05
C GLU A 382 11.32 -25.59 -10.78
N ARG A 383 12.58 -25.35 -10.49
CA ARG A 383 13.00 -24.41 -9.42
C ARG A 383 12.75 -22.94 -9.78
N PHE A 384 12.76 -22.63 -11.06
CA PHE A 384 12.58 -21.29 -11.59
C PHE A 384 11.12 -21.06 -12.02
N LEU A 385 10.59 -21.91 -12.90
CA LEU A 385 9.22 -21.83 -13.39
C LEU A 385 8.62 -23.23 -13.43
N SER A 386 7.44 -23.41 -12.85
CA SER A 386 6.74 -24.69 -12.82
C SER A 386 5.28 -24.53 -13.25
N VAL A 387 4.75 -25.50 -13.96
CA VAL A 387 3.32 -25.58 -14.30
C VAL A 387 2.45 -25.64 -13.03
N LEU A 388 3.00 -26.17 -11.94
CA LEU A 388 2.29 -26.35 -10.66
C LEU A 388 2.31 -25.11 -9.76
N ARG A 389 3.11 -24.09 -10.07
CA ARG A 389 3.19 -22.84 -9.32
C ARG A 389 2.46 -21.74 -10.07
N GLU A 390 1.57 -21.05 -9.39
CA GLU A 390 0.88 -19.86 -9.92
C GLU A 390 1.72 -18.58 -9.79
N GLU A 391 2.85 -18.67 -9.09
CA GLU A 391 3.75 -17.54 -8.86
C GLU A 391 4.45 -17.10 -10.15
N GLU A 392 4.58 -15.81 -10.32
CA GLU A 392 5.34 -15.19 -11.41
C GLU A 392 6.86 -15.45 -11.23
N PRO A 393 7.64 -15.57 -12.32
CA PRO A 393 9.08 -15.75 -12.20
C PRO A 393 9.74 -14.49 -11.63
N ASP A 394 10.68 -14.69 -10.72
CA ASP A 394 11.52 -13.64 -10.17
C ASP A 394 12.94 -13.80 -10.70
N ILE A 395 13.38 -12.86 -11.53
CA ILE A 395 14.74 -12.83 -12.10
C ILE A 395 15.57 -11.79 -11.36
N ASP A 396 16.30 -12.26 -10.37
CA ASP A 396 17.28 -11.45 -9.64
C ASP A 396 18.56 -11.23 -10.47
N VAL A 397 19.00 -9.98 -10.62
CA VAL A 397 20.28 -9.64 -11.24
C VAL A 397 21.07 -8.73 -10.33
N ASP A 398 22.25 -9.16 -9.93
CA ASP A 398 23.20 -8.34 -9.18
C ASP A 398 24.06 -7.50 -10.14
N PHE A 399 24.29 -6.23 -9.77
CA PHE A 399 25.16 -5.29 -10.51
C PHE A 399 26.28 -4.78 -9.62
N ASP A 400 27.43 -4.41 -10.22
CA ASP A 400 28.53 -3.76 -9.50
C ASP A 400 28.02 -2.57 -8.69
N ALA A 401 28.18 -2.65 -7.36
CA ALA A 401 27.68 -1.67 -6.41
C ALA A 401 28.17 -0.23 -6.69
N ARG A 402 29.34 -0.07 -7.34
CA ARG A 402 29.91 1.24 -7.68
C ARG A 402 29.23 1.89 -8.86
N ARG A 403 28.65 1.07 -9.76
CA ARG A 403 28.09 1.52 -11.04
C ARG A 403 26.59 1.22 -11.18
N ARG A 404 25.94 0.63 -10.17
CA ARG A 404 24.52 0.29 -10.20
C ARG A 404 23.59 1.49 -10.50
N GLU A 405 24.02 2.70 -10.11
CA GLU A 405 23.25 3.91 -10.38
C GLU A 405 23.10 4.19 -11.88
N GLU A 406 24.10 3.85 -12.69
CA GLU A 406 24.03 4.00 -14.16
C GLU A 406 22.91 3.09 -14.73
N VAL A 407 22.80 1.87 -14.21
CA VAL A 407 21.76 0.92 -14.61
C VAL A 407 20.38 1.42 -14.15
N ILE A 408 20.25 1.91 -12.92
CA ILE A 408 19.01 2.47 -12.40
C ILE A 408 18.54 3.63 -13.28
N GLN A 409 19.42 4.54 -13.65
CA GLN A 409 19.09 5.68 -14.51
C GLN A 409 18.71 5.24 -15.93
N TYR A 410 19.35 4.21 -16.49
CA TYR A 410 18.95 3.61 -17.75
C TYR A 410 17.51 3.07 -17.69
N VAL A 411 17.20 2.30 -16.64
CA VAL A 411 15.85 1.74 -16.44
C VAL A 411 14.81 2.84 -16.34
N TYR A 412 15.07 3.90 -15.56
CA TYR A 412 14.15 5.04 -15.46
C TYR A 412 13.98 5.78 -16.79
N ALA A 413 15.05 5.97 -17.54
CA ALA A 413 15.00 6.66 -18.83
C ALA A 413 14.22 5.86 -19.88
N LYS A 414 14.39 4.53 -19.90
CA LYS A 414 13.79 3.65 -20.91
C LYS A 414 12.34 3.25 -20.58
N TYR A 415 12.10 2.82 -19.35
CA TYR A 415 10.81 2.26 -18.93
C TYR A 415 9.92 3.26 -18.19
N GLY A 416 10.49 4.38 -17.75
CA GLY A 416 9.79 5.40 -16.99
C GLY A 416 9.62 5.05 -15.50
N ARG A 417 9.48 6.09 -14.67
CA ARG A 417 9.35 5.93 -13.21
C ARG A 417 8.01 5.32 -12.77
N ARG A 418 7.02 5.26 -13.64
CA ARG A 418 5.76 4.55 -13.38
C ARG A 418 5.91 3.02 -13.41
N ASN A 419 6.89 2.50 -14.15
CA ASN A 419 7.14 1.09 -14.34
C ASN A 419 8.37 0.58 -13.60
N ALA A 420 9.12 1.46 -12.95
CA ALA A 420 10.34 1.12 -12.25
C ALA A 420 10.45 1.91 -10.95
N ALA A 421 10.73 1.23 -9.86
CA ALA A 421 10.86 1.83 -8.53
C ALA A 421 11.96 1.14 -7.72
N GLN A 422 12.55 1.88 -6.80
CA GLN A 422 13.37 1.28 -5.75
C GLN A 422 12.46 0.72 -4.67
N VAL A 423 12.80 -0.47 -4.15
CA VAL A 423 12.06 -1.05 -3.02
C VAL A 423 12.18 -0.13 -1.81
N ALA A 424 11.04 0.24 -1.25
CA ALA A 424 10.96 1.06 -0.05
C ALA A 424 10.84 0.18 1.19
N ASP A 425 11.73 0.41 2.16
CA ASP A 425 11.62 -0.18 3.48
C ASP A 425 10.82 0.72 4.42
N VAL A 426 9.90 0.11 5.16
CA VAL A 426 9.26 0.76 6.31
C VAL A 426 10.17 0.57 7.52
N ILE A 427 10.76 1.68 8.00
CA ILE A 427 11.64 1.65 9.16
C ILE A 427 10.79 1.46 10.41
N THR A 428 10.98 0.31 11.09
CA THR A 428 10.37 0.08 12.39
C THR A 428 11.17 0.73 13.51
N TYR A 429 10.48 1.22 14.55
CA TYR A 429 11.14 1.74 15.73
C TYR A 429 12.04 0.68 16.38
N ARG A 430 13.31 1.02 16.55
CA ARG A 430 14.19 0.24 17.43
C ARG A 430 13.94 0.66 18.90
N PRO A 431 14.12 -0.23 19.88
CA PRO A 431 13.86 0.06 21.29
C PRO A 431 14.46 1.36 21.78
N ARG A 432 15.68 1.70 21.36
CA ARG A 432 16.34 2.97 21.73
C ARG A 432 15.55 4.19 21.23
N SER A 433 15.11 4.18 19.97
CA SER A 433 14.33 5.28 19.40
C SER A 433 12.95 5.35 20.03
N ALA A 434 12.28 4.20 20.22
CA ALA A 434 10.98 4.14 20.87
C ALA A 434 11.01 4.71 22.29
N VAL A 435 11.99 4.29 23.12
CA VAL A 435 12.16 4.81 24.47
C VAL A 435 12.40 6.32 24.47
N ARG A 436 13.23 6.83 23.55
CA ARG A 436 13.53 8.27 23.46
C ARG A 436 12.30 9.07 23.08
N ASP A 437 11.58 8.65 22.03
CA ASP A 437 10.44 9.40 21.52
C ASP A 437 9.25 9.34 22.49
N MET A 438 9.00 8.18 23.12
CA MET A 438 7.99 8.07 24.18
C MET A 438 8.34 8.90 25.41
N ALA A 439 9.60 8.87 25.86
CA ALA A 439 10.04 9.69 26.99
C ALA A 439 9.89 11.20 26.69
N LYS A 440 10.15 11.61 25.42
CA LYS A 440 9.91 12.98 24.98
C LYS A 440 8.43 13.33 24.99
N ALA A 441 7.57 12.47 24.44
CA ALA A 441 6.11 12.67 24.48
C ALA A 441 5.56 12.74 25.91
N LEU A 442 6.15 12.00 26.85
CA LEU A 442 5.81 12.06 28.27
C LEU A 442 6.46 13.24 29.03
N GLY A 443 7.11 14.18 28.35
CA GLY A 443 7.64 15.40 28.94
C GLY A 443 8.96 15.25 29.74
N TYR A 444 9.64 14.10 29.62
CA TYR A 444 10.89 13.88 30.33
C TYR A 444 12.07 14.66 29.73
N SER A 445 13.00 15.10 30.61
CA SER A 445 14.17 15.86 30.19
C SER A 445 15.11 15.08 29.28
N GLN A 446 15.90 15.78 28.46
CA GLN A 446 16.90 15.19 27.56
C GLN A 446 17.85 14.20 28.26
N GLY A 447 18.30 14.55 29.47
CA GLY A 447 19.16 13.67 30.25
C GLY A 447 18.52 12.35 30.66
N GLN A 448 17.23 12.36 30.99
CA GLN A 448 16.46 11.17 31.34
C GLN A 448 16.22 10.32 30.08
N GLN A 449 15.86 10.96 28.95
CA GLN A 449 15.69 10.28 27.65
C GLN A 449 16.96 9.53 27.23
N ASP A 450 18.12 10.18 27.36
CA ASP A 450 19.41 9.58 27.03
C ASP A 450 19.80 8.45 27.99
N ALA A 451 19.58 8.64 29.30
CA ALA A 451 19.88 7.62 30.30
C ALA A 451 19.05 6.32 30.06
N TRP A 452 17.77 6.46 29.80
CA TRP A 452 16.91 5.30 29.56
C TRP A 452 17.15 4.63 28.19
N SER A 453 17.42 5.41 27.16
CA SER A 453 17.74 4.87 25.85
C SER A 453 19.03 4.06 25.83
N ARG A 454 20.07 4.45 26.62
CA ARG A 454 21.30 3.66 26.79
C ARG A 454 21.04 2.33 27.49
N ARG A 455 20.25 2.32 28.57
CA ARG A 455 19.88 1.07 29.27
C ARG A 455 19.13 0.07 28.40
N SER A 456 18.38 0.53 27.41
CA SER A 456 17.68 -0.36 26.48
C SER A 456 18.64 -1.08 25.52
N GLU A 457 19.83 -0.52 25.24
CA GLU A 457 20.88 -1.16 24.45
C GLU A 457 21.69 -2.17 25.28
N GLU A 458 22.02 -1.86 26.53
CA GLU A 458 22.78 -2.76 27.38
C GLU A 458 22.06 -4.08 27.65
N ARG A 459 20.74 -4.10 27.73
CA ARG A 459 19.93 -5.32 27.83
C ARG A 459 19.96 -6.18 26.56
N ARG A 460 20.20 -5.60 25.38
CA ARG A 460 20.26 -6.33 24.12
C ARG A 460 21.60 -7.02 23.84
N VAL A 461 22.67 -6.59 24.45
CA VAL A 461 24.00 -7.23 24.32
C VAL A 461 24.09 -8.52 25.16
N GLY A 462 23.14 -8.74 26.10
CA GLY A 462 23.00 -9.99 26.83
C GLY A 462 21.98 -10.92 26.16
N LYS A 463 22.30 -12.19 26.05
CA LYS A 463 21.57 -13.42 25.71
C LYS A 463 20.39 -13.38 24.68
N GLU A 464 19.61 -12.29 24.55
CA GLU A 464 18.44 -12.23 23.67
C GLU A 464 18.82 -11.93 22.20
N CYS A 465 19.92 -11.20 21.97
CA CYS A 465 20.40 -10.95 20.60
C CYS A 465 20.85 -12.25 19.93
N CYS A 466 21.45 -13.18 20.66
CA CYS A 466 21.86 -14.48 20.16
C CYS A 466 20.67 -15.39 19.77
N ASN A 467 19.53 -15.26 20.46
CA ASN A 467 18.34 -16.09 20.17
C ASN A 467 17.53 -15.57 18.97
N MET A 468 17.39 -14.25 18.80
CA MET A 468 16.73 -13.68 17.62
C MET A 468 17.58 -13.80 16.35
N CYS A 469 18.89 -13.68 16.44
CA CYS A 469 19.79 -13.93 15.30
C CYS A 469 19.79 -15.41 14.90
N ARG A 470 19.63 -16.35 15.85
CA ARG A 470 19.52 -17.79 15.56
C ARG A 470 18.20 -18.17 14.92
N SER A 471 17.09 -17.49 15.24
CA SER A 471 15.78 -17.75 14.61
C SER A 471 15.65 -17.23 13.18
N ARG A 472 16.47 -16.24 12.77
CA ARG A 472 16.53 -15.76 11.39
C ARG A 472 17.40 -16.62 10.47
N TRP A 473 18.18 -17.54 11.03
CA TRP A 473 18.98 -18.53 10.29
C TRP A 473 18.41 -19.92 10.53
N SER A 474 17.12 -20.10 10.37
CA SER A 474 16.54 -21.42 10.30
C SER A 474 17.00 -22.08 8.99
N PRO A 475 17.48 -23.35 9.01
CA PRO A 475 17.91 -24.04 7.80
C PRO A 475 16.77 -24.41 6.83
N TYR A 476 15.57 -23.83 7.01
CA TYR A 476 14.38 -24.05 6.18
C TYR A 476 13.87 -22.75 5.51
N HIS A 477 14.74 -21.79 5.30
CA HIS A 477 14.50 -20.65 4.39
C HIS A 477 15.51 -20.69 3.26
#